data_cf93f27baad0789fc9c0367239497c23
#
_entry.id   cf93f27baad0789fc9c0367239497c23
#
_cell.length_a   1.000
_cell.length_b   1.000
_cell.length_c   1.000
_cell.angle_alpha   90.00
_cell.angle_beta   90.00
_cell.angle_gamma   90.00
#
_symmetry.space_group_name_H-M   'P 1'
#
loop_
_entity.id
_entity.type
_entity.pdbx_description
1 polymer ?
#
loop_
_entity_poly.entity_id
_entity_poly.type
_entity_poly.pdbx_seq_one_letter_code
_entity_poly.pdbx_strand_id
1 'polypeptide(L)'
;LCANTGAELHLVHPLGFDMGSANLKRAALDYTDLTTICEHASFDEYKKQFSNRRLLATTSSGNTLYSSIEYTTNDSIIFGSEDTGLSAEIVSLFKEDALIKIPMQPSNRSLNLSNAVAIVMYEAWRQSNFIGTDSNDITKHFS
;
A
#
# COMPACT_ATOMS: atom_id res chain seq x y z
N LEU A 1 -6.08 -6.62 5.44
CA LEU A 1 -6.31 -6.07 4.12
C LEU A 1 -5.50 -6.82 3.05
N CYS A 2 -4.18 -6.89 3.18
CA CYS A 2 -3.31 -7.55 2.21
C CYS A 2 -3.72 -9.00 1.96
N ALA A 3 -4.05 -9.76 3.01
CA ALA A 3 -4.61 -11.10 2.89
C ALA A 3 -5.86 -11.15 2.01
N ASN A 4 -6.77 -10.19 2.17
CA ASN A 4 -8.03 -10.14 1.43
C ASN A 4 -7.85 -9.80 -0.06
N THR A 5 -6.81 -9.06 -0.39
CA THR A 5 -6.51 -8.61 -1.77
C THR A 5 -5.43 -9.47 -2.45
N GLY A 6 -4.83 -10.42 -1.74
CA GLY A 6 -3.72 -11.22 -2.24
C GLY A 6 -2.40 -10.44 -2.38
N ALA A 7 -2.29 -9.27 -1.77
CA ALA A 7 -1.09 -8.46 -1.81
C ALA A 7 -0.05 -8.92 -0.78
N GLU A 8 1.22 -8.81 -1.12
CA GLU A 8 2.32 -8.94 -0.18
C GLU A 8 2.45 -7.69 0.68
N LEU A 9 2.75 -7.85 1.97
CA LEU A 9 3.03 -6.75 2.88
C LEU A 9 4.53 -6.66 3.15
N HIS A 10 5.13 -5.53 2.80
CA HIS A 10 6.53 -5.21 3.07
C HIS A 10 6.62 -4.11 4.12
N LEU A 11 7.31 -4.39 5.21
CA LEU A 11 7.59 -3.45 6.29
C LEU A 11 9.03 -2.97 6.17
N VAL A 12 9.19 -1.68 5.92
CA VAL A 12 10.50 -1.05 5.68
C VAL A 12 10.86 -0.19 6.88
N HIS A 13 11.93 -0.53 7.57
CA HIS A 13 12.43 0.22 8.72
C HIS A 13 13.04 1.59 8.32
N PRO A 14 12.98 2.61 9.19
CA PRO A 14 12.33 2.61 10.51
C PRO A 14 10.79 2.63 10.39
N LEU A 15 10.12 1.83 11.23
CA LEU A 15 8.67 1.79 11.32
C LEU A 15 8.15 2.86 12.30
N GLY A 16 6.96 3.39 12.05
CA GLY A 16 6.27 4.31 12.95
C GLY A 16 5.65 3.63 14.20
N PHE A 17 5.91 2.33 14.42
CA PHE A 17 5.35 1.53 15.51
C PHE A 17 6.31 0.42 15.94
N ASP A 18 6.10 -0.14 17.13
CA ASP A 18 6.89 -1.23 17.66
C ASP A 18 6.32 -2.60 17.25
N MET A 19 7.06 -3.34 16.42
CA MET A 19 6.73 -4.71 16.03
C MET A 19 6.83 -5.71 17.20
N GLY A 20 7.51 -5.34 18.31
CA GLY A 20 7.66 -6.15 19.50
C GLY A 20 6.43 -6.17 20.41
N SER A 21 5.43 -5.33 20.17
CA SER A 21 4.23 -5.27 21.00
C SER A 21 3.44 -6.59 20.93
N ALA A 22 2.96 -7.07 22.11
CA ALA A 22 2.17 -8.30 22.20
C ALA A 22 0.89 -8.24 21.37
N ASN A 23 0.30 -7.05 21.22
CA ASN A 23 -0.90 -6.81 20.39
C ASN A 23 -0.63 -7.00 18.91
N LEU A 24 0.52 -6.56 18.41
CA LEU A 24 0.88 -6.72 17.01
C LEU A 24 1.21 -8.18 16.69
N LYS A 25 1.92 -8.87 17.59
CA LYS A 25 2.17 -10.31 17.45
C LYS A 25 0.87 -11.12 17.43
N ARG A 26 -0.09 -10.75 18.26
CA ARG A 26 -1.41 -11.41 18.27
C ARG A 26 -2.19 -11.15 17.00
N ALA A 27 -2.23 -9.90 16.52
CA ALA A 27 -2.87 -9.55 15.25
C ALA A 27 -2.19 -10.24 14.05
N ALA A 28 -0.87 -10.36 14.06
CA ALA A 28 -0.13 -11.08 13.03
C ALA A 28 -0.41 -12.59 13.06
N LEU A 29 -0.50 -13.21 14.24
CA LEU A 29 -0.77 -14.65 14.39
C LEU A 29 -2.16 -15.05 13.85
N ASP A 30 -3.15 -14.18 13.98
CA ASP A 30 -4.51 -14.45 13.50
C ASP A 30 -4.62 -14.37 11.95
N TYR A 31 -3.62 -13.76 11.26
CA TYR A 31 -3.64 -13.53 9.80
C TYR A 31 -2.38 -14.01 9.06
N THR A 32 -1.39 -14.58 9.75
CA THR A 32 -0.10 -14.98 9.15
C THR A 32 -0.22 -16.09 8.11
N ASP A 33 -1.24 -16.92 8.20
CA ASP A 33 -1.47 -18.00 7.24
C ASP A 33 -1.99 -17.51 5.88
N LEU A 34 -2.38 -16.22 5.78
CA LEU A 34 -3.06 -15.66 4.61
C LEU A 34 -2.30 -14.55 3.90
N THR A 35 -1.24 -14.02 4.49
CA THR A 35 -0.45 -12.91 3.90
C THR A 35 1.03 -13.13 4.12
N THR A 36 1.81 -12.95 3.05
CA THR A 36 3.27 -12.88 3.15
C THR A 36 3.68 -11.54 3.73
N ILE A 37 4.36 -11.54 4.88
CA ILE A 37 4.92 -10.34 5.52
C ILE A 37 6.45 -10.42 5.42
N CYS A 38 7.06 -9.43 4.79
CA CYS A 38 8.50 -9.29 4.64
C CYS A 38 8.98 -8.02 5.34
N GLU A 39 10.08 -8.12 6.10
CA GLU A 39 10.73 -6.96 6.73
C GLU A 39 12.03 -6.61 6.00
N HIS A 40 12.31 -5.32 5.89
CA HIS A 40 13.52 -4.77 5.27
C HIS A 40 14.17 -3.75 6.20
N ALA A 41 15.48 -3.82 6.36
CA ALA A 41 16.23 -2.92 7.22
C ALA A 41 16.19 -1.47 6.72
N SER A 42 16.00 -1.25 5.40
CA SER A 42 15.91 0.08 4.80
C SER A 42 15.17 0.05 3.47
N PHE A 43 14.77 1.23 2.98
CA PHE A 43 14.18 1.37 1.66
C PHE A 43 15.18 1.01 0.54
N ASP A 44 16.47 1.27 0.74
CA ASP A 44 17.51 0.88 -0.22
C ASP A 44 17.65 -0.62 -0.34
N GLU A 45 17.55 -1.36 0.77
CA GLU A 45 17.52 -2.83 0.74
C GLU A 45 16.32 -3.33 -0.06
N TYR A 46 15.13 -2.80 0.21
CA TYR A 46 13.92 -3.12 -0.54
C TYR A 46 14.09 -2.89 -2.04
N LYS A 47 14.57 -1.71 -2.44
CA LYS A 47 14.79 -1.37 -3.86
C LYS A 47 15.76 -2.30 -4.56
N LYS A 48 16.82 -2.72 -3.88
CA LYS A 48 17.80 -3.67 -4.42
C LYS A 48 17.18 -5.04 -4.65
N GLN A 49 16.42 -5.53 -3.68
CA GLN A 49 15.77 -6.83 -3.75
C GLN A 49 14.68 -6.89 -4.83
N PHE A 50 13.93 -5.81 -5.00
CA PHE A 50 12.80 -5.71 -5.93
C PHE A 50 13.04 -4.67 -7.04
N SER A 51 14.24 -4.65 -7.60
CA SER A 51 14.67 -3.67 -8.61
C SER A 51 13.86 -3.69 -9.91
N ASN A 52 13.13 -4.76 -10.19
CA ASN A 52 12.29 -4.93 -11.36
C ASN A 52 10.84 -4.46 -11.17
N ARG A 53 10.46 -4.05 -9.94
CA ARG A 53 9.11 -3.56 -9.67
C ARG A 53 8.99 -2.07 -9.98
N ARG A 54 7.84 -1.65 -10.50
CA ARG A 54 7.50 -0.24 -10.60
C ARG A 54 7.09 0.27 -9.22
N LEU A 55 7.71 1.37 -8.79
CA LEU A 55 7.46 1.96 -7.48
C LEU A 55 6.53 3.18 -7.62
N LEU A 56 5.46 3.20 -6.86
CA LEU A 56 4.51 4.30 -6.73
C LEU A 56 4.49 4.74 -5.27
N ALA A 57 4.59 6.03 -5.00
CA ALA A 57 4.61 6.57 -3.65
C ALA A 57 3.35 7.37 -3.35
N THR A 58 2.67 7.05 -2.25
CA THR A 58 1.46 7.74 -1.82
C THR A 58 1.81 8.91 -0.91
N THR A 59 1.46 10.11 -1.34
CA THR A 59 1.72 11.35 -0.59
C THR A 59 0.61 12.37 -0.80
N SER A 60 0.35 13.20 0.19
CA SER A 60 -0.62 14.30 0.09
C SER A 60 -0.18 15.39 -0.89
N SER A 61 1.12 15.53 -1.12
CA SER A 61 1.71 16.48 -2.08
C SER A 61 1.81 15.96 -3.51
N GLY A 62 1.36 14.73 -3.77
CA GLY A 62 1.35 14.16 -5.12
C GLY A 62 0.45 14.93 -6.07
N ASN A 63 0.78 14.93 -7.36
CA ASN A 63 -0.01 15.58 -8.40
C ASN A 63 -0.89 14.60 -9.19
N THR A 64 -0.60 13.31 -9.13
CA THR A 64 -1.33 12.27 -9.84
C THR A 64 -2.39 11.64 -8.94
N LEU A 65 -3.64 11.61 -9.39
CA LEU A 65 -4.69 10.93 -8.63
C LEU A 65 -4.45 9.42 -8.63
N TYR A 66 -4.69 8.77 -7.48
CA TYR A 66 -4.58 7.32 -7.35
C TYR A 66 -5.43 6.56 -8.38
N SER A 67 -6.59 7.12 -8.75
CA SER A 67 -7.52 6.55 -9.73
C SER A 67 -7.10 6.75 -11.18
N SER A 68 -6.11 7.60 -11.45
CA SER A 68 -5.58 7.84 -12.81
C SER A 68 -4.41 6.93 -13.17
N ILE A 69 -3.95 6.10 -12.23
CA ILE A 69 -2.87 5.15 -12.46
C ILE A 69 -3.43 3.88 -13.11
N GLU A 70 -2.79 3.40 -14.14
CA GLU A 70 -2.98 2.04 -14.65
C GLU A 70 -2.10 1.09 -13.83
N TYR A 71 -2.71 0.42 -12.85
CA TYR A 71 -2.00 -0.51 -11.97
C TYR A 71 -1.71 -1.84 -12.65
N THR A 72 -0.58 -2.43 -12.26
CA THR A 72 -0.16 -3.76 -12.71
C THR A 72 0.21 -4.62 -11.50
N THR A 73 0.25 -5.94 -11.70
CA THR A 73 0.69 -6.88 -10.65
C THR A 73 2.17 -6.74 -10.30
N ASN A 74 2.93 -5.97 -11.08
CA ASN A 74 4.35 -5.70 -10.83
C ASN A 74 4.58 -4.35 -10.11
N ASP A 75 3.54 -3.74 -9.56
CA ASP A 75 3.65 -2.49 -8.83
C ASP A 75 3.92 -2.73 -7.35
N SER A 76 4.74 -1.86 -6.78
CA SER A 76 4.88 -1.69 -5.34
C SER A 76 4.38 -0.31 -4.95
N ILE A 77 3.38 -0.27 -4.09
CA ILE A 77 2.78 0.98 -3.62
C ILE A 77 3.32 1.28 -2.23
N ILE A 78 3.99 2.41 -2.10
CA ILE A 78 4.70 2.81 -0.89
C ILE A 78 3.86 3.83 -0.12
N PHE A 79 3.69 3.57 1.16
CA PHE A 79 3.01 4.44 2.11
C PHE A 79 4.00 4.87 3.19
N GLY A 80 3.89 6.12 3.63
CA GLY A 80 4.65 6.63 4.76
C GLY A 80 4.03 6.23 6.10
N SER A 81 4.70 6.62 7.19
CA SER A 81 4.15 6.46 8.53
C SER A 81 2.88 7.30 8.72
N GLU A 82 2.02 6.90 9.65
CA GLU A 82 0.77 7.60 9.93
C GLU A 82 0.99 9.04 10.40
N ASP A 83 2.04 9.26 11.20
CA ASP A 83 2.31 10.57 11.81
C ASP A 83 2.98 11.57 10.85
N THR A 84 3.98 11.12 10.08
CA THR A 84 4.85 12.02 9.30
C THR A 84 4.77 11.80 7.79
N GLY A 85 4.13 10.74 7.34
CA GLY A 85 4.13 10.35 5.94
C GLY A 85 5.50 9.86 5.45
N LEU A 86 5.75 9.99 4.16
CA LEU A 86 7.06 9.73 3.57
C LEU A 86 8.00 10.92 3.80
N SER A 87 9.27 10.62 4.10
CA SER A 87 10.29 11.67 4.22
C SER A 87 10.52 12.37 2.88
N ALA A 88 10.94 13.65 2.93
CA ALA A 88 11.30 14.41 1.73
C ALA A 88 12.40 13.73 0.91
N GLU A 89 13.33 13.04 1.57
CA GLU A 89 14.38 12.25 0.94
C GLU A 89 13.78 11.12 0.10
N ILE A 90 12.85 10.36 0.66
CA ILE A 90 12.17 9.28 -0.08
C ILE A 90 11.36 9.85 -1.24
N VAL A 91 10.56 10.88 -1.01
CA VAL A 91 9.73 11.53 -2.05
C VAL A 91 10.59 12.01 -3.22
N SER A 92 11.78 12.56 -2.95
CA SER A 92 12.69 13.06 -3.99
C SER A 92 13.21 11.99 -4.95
N LEU A 93 13.10 10.71 -4.60
CA LEU A 93 13.51 9.59 -5.45
C LEU A 93 12.49 9.26 -6.55
N PHE A 94 11.28 9.83 -6.47
CA PHE A 94 10.18 9.53 -7.38
C PHE A 94 9.98 10.65 -8.40
N LYS A 95 9.60 10.27 -9.61
CA LYS A 95 9.09 11.22 -10.61
C LYS A 95 7.68 11.69 -10.21
N GLU A 96 7.26 12.84 -10.70
CA GLU A 96 5.96 13.42 -10.37
C GLU A 96 4.77 12.50 -10.71
N ASP A 97 4.85 11.78 -11.81
CA ASP A 97 3.82 10.82 -12.25
C ASP A 97 3.73 9.57 -11.38
N ALA A 98 4.77 9.28 -10.60
CA ALA A 98 4.82 8.19 -9.61
C ALA A 98 4.44 8.63 -8.18
N LEU A 99 4.21 9.92 -7.96
CA LEU A 99 3.70 10.49 -6.71
C LEU A 99 2.19 10.59 -6.76
N ILE A 100 1.52 9.61 -6.17
CA ILE A 100 0.07 9.50 -6.21
C ILE A 100 -0.58 10.07 -4.94
N LYS A 101 -1.77 10.62 -5.10
CA LYS A 101 -2.55 11.12 -3.96
C LYS A 101 -3.99 10.62 -3.97
N ILE A 102 -4.54 10.51 -2.78
CA ILE A 102 -5.97 10.33 -2.54
C ILE A 102 -6.56 11.73 -2.32
N PRO A 103 -7.55 12.16 -3.11
CA PRO A 103 -8.15 13.47 -2.95
C PRO A 103 -8.91 13.55 -1.62
N MET A 104 -8.86 14.72 -0.99
CA MET A 104 -9.58 15.02 0.25
C MET A 104 -10.24 16.38 0.13
N GLN A 105 -11.33 16.57 0.87
CA GLN A 105 -11.94 17.90 1.00
C GLN A 105 -10.97 18.87 1.70
N PRO A 106 -10.98 20.15 1.33
CA PRO A 106 -10.11 21.15 1.94
C PRO A 106 -10.24 21.18 3.47
N SER A 107 -9.16 21.50 4.15
CA SER A 107 -9.08 21.67 5.61
C SER A 107 -9.30 20.39 6.45
N ASN A 108 -9.35 19.24 5.84
CA ASN A 108 -9.42 17.97 6.56
C ASN A 108 -8.03 17.45 6.93
N ARG A 109 -7.99 16.65 7.99
CA ARG A 109 -6.78 15.90 8.38
C ARG A 109 -6.46 14.83 7.34
N SER A 110 -5.23 14.35 7.35
CA SER A 110 -4.82 13.18 6.56
C SER A 110 -5.69 11.96 6.91
N LEU A 111 -5.87 11.08 5.93
CA LEU A 111 -6.53 9.80 6.15
C LEU A 111 -5.72 8.92 7.10
N ASN A 112 -6.42 8.11 7.88
CA ASN A 112 -5.79 6.99 8.59
C ASN A 112 -5.03 6.11 7.59
N LEU A 113 -3.85 5.65 7.97
CA LEU A 113 -2.97 4.88 7.08
C LEU A 113 -3.65 3.63 6.51
N SER A 114 -4.34 2.86 7.34
CA SER A 114 -5.03 1.64 6.88
C SER A 114 -6.15 1.95 5.89
N ASN A 115 -6.85 3.07 6.06
CA ASN A 115 -7.87 3.54 5.11
C ASN A 115 -7.24 3.95 3.77
N ALA A 116 -6.13 4.67 3.81
CA ALA A 116 -5.41 5.06 2.59
C ALA A 116 -4.92 3.83 1.82
N VAL A 117 -4.35 2.85 2.51
CA VAL A 117 -3.94 1.58 1.92
C VAL A 117 -5.14 0.86 1.30
N ALA A 118 -6.27 0.78 2.01
CA ALA A 118 -7.47 0.12 1.50
C ALA A 118 -7.99 0.76 0.21
N ILE A 119 -8.06 2.09 0.16
CA ILE A 119 -8.54 2.82 -1.01
C ILE A 119 -7.70 2.51 -2.25
N VAL A 120 -6.39 2.61 -2.13
CA VAL A 120 -5.47 2.41 -3.27
C VAL A 120 -5.41 0.93 -3.67
N MET A 121 -5.34 0.03 -2.70
CA MET A 121 -5.24 -1.41 -2.98
C MET A 121 -6.50 -1.96 -3.63
N TYR A 122 -7.68 -1.53 -3.20
CA TYR A 122 -8.94 -1.96 -3.82
C TYR A 122 -9.12 -1.38 -5.23
N GLU A 123 -8.65 -0.16 -5.49
CA GLU A 123 -8.63 0.37 -6.86
C GLU A 123 -7.69 -0.45 -7.76
N ALA A 124 -6.48 -0.74 -7.30
CA ALA A 124 -5.54 -1.58 -8.05
C ALA A 124 -6.13 -2.98 -8.32
N TRP A 125 -6.76 -3.57 -7.33
CA TRP A 125 -7.38 -4.89 -7.45
C TRP A 125 -8.62 -4.87 -8.36
N ARG A 126 -9.44 -3.82 -8.30
CA ARG A 126 -10.55 -3.61 -9.23
C ARG A 126 -10.08 -3.58 -10.68
N GLN A 127 -8.97 -2.89 -10.96
CA GLN A 127 -8.40 -2.81 -12.32
C GLN A 127 -7.92 -4.17 -12.83
N SER A 128 -7.50 -5.07 -11.95
CA SER A 128 -7.16 -6.46 -12.29
C SER A 128 -8.38 -7.40 -12.33
N ASN A 129 -9.61 -6.86 -12.35
CA ASN A 129 -10.86 -7.62 -12.29
C ASN A 129 -10.95 -8.54 -11.06
N PHE A 130 -10.43 -8.08 -9.92
CA PHE A 130 -10.43 -8.83 -8.66
C PHE A 130 -9.83 -10.24 -8.80
N ILE A 131 -8.72 -10.33 -9.50
CA ILE A 131 -8.03 -11.61 -9.73
C ILE A 131 -7.83 -12.36 -8.40
N GLY A 132 -8.10 -13.66 -8.41
CA GLY A 132 -8.02 -14.52 -7.22
C GLY A 132 -9.28 -14.55 -6.36
N THR A 133 -10.30 -13.73 -6.66
CA THR A 133 -11.61 -13.84 -6.02
C THR A 133 -12.39 -15.02 -6.58
N ASP A 134 -13.21 -15.65 -5.76
CA ASP A 134 -14.12 -16.70 -6.23
C ASP A 134 -15.13 -16.10 -7.22
N SER A 135 -15.23 -16.68 -8.40
CA SER A 135 -16.12 -16.21 -9.49
C SER A 135 -17.58 -16.13 -9.08
N ASN A 136 -18.00 -16.86 -8.05
CA ASN A 136 -19.35 -16.79 -7.49
C ASN A 136 -19.62 -15.49 -6.69
N ASP A 137 -18.58 -14.83 -6.17
CA ASP A 137 -18.73 -13.59 -5.41
C ASP A 137 -18.90 -12.35 -6.31
N ILE A 138 -18.37 -12.38 -7.53
CA ILE A 138 -18.45 -11.24 -8.45
C ILE A 138 -19.80 -11.19 -9.17
N THR A 139 -20.40 -12.33 -9.48
CA THR A 139 -21.61 -12.40 -10.30
C THR A 139 -22.93 -12.16 -9.55
N LYS A 140 -22.93 -12.25 -8.23
CA LYS A 140 -24.15 -12.09 -7.41
C LYS A 140 -24.60 -10.65 -7.17
N HIS A 141 -23.81 -9.65 -7.53
CA HIS A 141 -24.11 -8.24 -7.22
C HIS A 141 -24.47 -7.36 -8.43
N PHE A 142 -24.53 -7.92 -9.62
CA PHE A 142 -24.88 -7.17 -10.85
C PHE A 142 -26.13 -7.68 -11.57
N SER A 143 -26.96 -8.42 -10.90
CA SER A 143 -28.27 -8.85 -11.42
C SER A 143 -29.42 -8.18 -10.66
#